data_20e150ccc533e04098acdf30ca0bff32
#
_entry.id   20e150ccc533e04098acdf30ca0bff32
#
_cell.length_a   1.000
_cell.length_b   1.000
_cell.length_c   1.000
_cell.angle_alpha   90.00
_cell.angle_beta   90.00
_cell.angle_gamma   90.00
#
_symmetry.space_group_name_H-M   'P 1'
#
loop_
_entity.id
_entity.type
_entity.pdbx_description
1 polymer ?
#
loop_
_entity_poly.entity_id
_entity_poly.type
_entity_poly.pdbx_seq_one_letter_code
_entity_poly.pdbx_strand_id
1 'polypeptide(L)'
;MMPRRSFLEAAVWLAAAGSLAGCSSDGTAGFARGSAPGPVTADTPIYDVINNPLLDGYGRLLFPTTLHPPTEDMTLDDLSACLPWYSEIHTSTTVDVVSYLLSERAAERTFFYDIYTDAEKAADPSLANTGLFRFAAEGAGGASAPFAVVSAGGGFAYVAAMHDSFPHCLHLARSGVNGFAVIYRPDAQLACEDLARAVSFIFEHADELSVDTSGYSLWGGSAGARMAAWVGGYGPAAFGAPVGTPQPAAAIMQYTGMSELTGADPATYACVGDRDGIASWRTMQACLEALSATGVPTEFHVYEGLSHGFGLGVDTVAEGWIDDALAFWKAQR
;
A
#
# COMPACT_ATOMS: atom_id res chain seq x y z
N MET A 1 -8.35 6.25 26.24
CA MET A 1 -7.18 5.40 26.51
C MET A 1 -7.64 3.97 26.36
N MET A 2 -7.52 3.40 25.16
CA MET A 2 -7.92 2.02 24.87
C MET A 2 -6.94 1.02 25.52
N PRO A 3 -7.41 -0.11 26.04
CA PRO A 3 -6.51 -1.10 26.60
C PRO A 3 -5.74 -1.81 25.45
N ARG A 4 -4.42 -1.77 25.53
CA ARG A 4 -3.45 -2.43 24.62
C ARG A 4 -3.70 -3.93 24.35
N ARG A 5 -4.72 -4.54 24.96
CA ARG A 5 -4.98 -5.99 24.90
C ARG A 5 -5.80 -6.45 23.69
N SER A 6 -6.59 -5.60 23.07
CA SER A 6 -7.49 -6.00 21.96
C SER A 6 -6.77 -6.19 20.62
N PHE A 7 -5.63 -5.54 20.40
CA PHE A 7 -4.88 -5.63 19.15
C PHE A 7 -4.09 -6.95 18.98
N LEU A 8 -3.69 -7.59 20.10
CA LEU A 8 -2.83 -8.77 20.08
C LEU A 8 -3.54 -10.07 19.71
N GLU A 9 -4.85 -10.17 19.88
CA GLU A 9 -5.57 -11.43 19.63
C GLU A 9 -5.94 -11.65 18.16
N ALA A 10 -5.99 -10.60 17.33
CA ALA A 10 -6.32 -10.73 15.90
C ALA A 10 -5.11 -11.09 15.01
N ALA A 11 -3.88 -10.99 15.53
CA ALA A 11 -2.64 -11.19 14.76
C ALA A 11 -2.05 -12.63 14.83
N VAL A 12 -2.67 -13.57 15.55
CA VAL A 12 -2.02 -14.84 15.97
C VAL A 12 -2.09 -15.96 14.91
N TRP A 13 -2.59 -15.75 13.70
CA TRP A 13 -2.82 -16.88 12.77
C TRP A 13 -1.83 -17.02 11.61
N LEU A 14 -0.63 -16.46 11.64
CA LEU A 14 0.36 -16.77 10.58
C LEU A 14 1.82 -16.56 11.04
N ALA A 15 2.24 -17.19 12.12
CA ALA A 15 3.67 -17.30 12.44
C ALA A 15 4.08 -18.77 12.56
N ALA A 16 4.51 -19.37 11.47
CA ALA A 16 5.31 -20.60 11.46
C ALA A 16 6.73 -20.26 11.01
N ALA A 17 7.56 -20.12 11.99
CA ALA A 17 8.99 -20.36 12.17
C ALA A 17 9.93 -20.44 10.95
N GLY A 18 10.99 -19.64 11.03
CA GLY A 18 12.24 -19.84 10.32
C GLY A 18 13.32 -18.88 10.80
N SER A 19 14.01 -19.22 11.89
CA SER A 19 15.21 -18.51 12.34
C SER A 19 16.40 -18.93 11.48
N LEU A 20 17.16 -18.02 10.89
CA LEU A 20 18.56 -18.23 10.53
C LEU A 20 19.36 -16.91 10.62
N ALA A 21 20.54 -17.06 11.17
CA ALA A 21 21.48 -16.05 11.59
C ALA A 21 22.23 -15.39 10.43
N GLY A 22 22.70 -14.15 10.68
CA GLY A 22 23.41 -13.31 9.75
C GLY A 22 24.87 -13.70 9.48
N CYS A 23 25.41 -13.06 8.44
CA CYS A 23 26.83 -12.74 8.32
C CYS A 23 27.00 -11.49 7.47
N SER A 24 27.71 -10.51 8.02
CA SER A 24 28.17 -9.29 7.38
C SER A 24 29.41 -9.54 6.52
N SER A 25 29.52 -8.89 5.36
CA SER A 25 30.83 -8.59 4.75
C SER A 25 30.76 -7.31 3.91
N ASP A 26 31.59 -6.33 4.27
CA ASP A 26 31.89 -5.12 3.54
C ASP A 26 32.55 -5.41 2.18
N GLY A 27 32.12 -4.67 1.16
CA GLY A 27 32.77 -4.65 -0.13
C GLY A 27 32.38 -3.43 -0.94
N THR A 28 33.11 -2.31 -0.80
CA THR A 28 32.97 -1.13 -1.66
C THR A 28 33.58 -1.40 -3.03
N ALA A 29 32.73 -1.59 -4.05
CA ALA A 29 33.16 -1.54 -5.46
C ALA A 29 32.63 -0.24 -6.09
N GLY A 30 33.53 0.57 -6.65
CA GLY A 30 33.22 1.82 -7.32
C GLY A 30 32.46 1.58 -8.63
N PHE A 31 31.34 2.26 -8.80
CA PHE A 31 30.48 2.15 -9.97
C PHE A 31 30.90 3.16 -11.06
N ALA A 32 31.12 2.64 -12.26
CA ALA A 32 31.27 3.42 -13.50
C ALA A 32 29.89 4.08 -13.82
N ARG A 33 29.94 5.35 -14.30
CA ARG A 33 28.72 6.03 -14.80
C ARG A 33 28.19 5.25 -16.01
N GLY A 34 27.09 4.50 -15.76
CA GLY A 34 26.41 3.73 -16.78
C GLY A 34 25.64 4.60 -17.77
N SER A 35 25.59 4.15 -19.01
CA SER A 35 24.66 4.60 -20.05
C SER A 35 23.22 4.66 -19.52
N ALA A 36 22.40 5.55 -20.11
CA ALA A 36 20.96 5.62 -19.79
C ALA A 36 20.36 4.21 -19.78
N PRO A 37 19.61 3.85 -18.75
CA PRO A 37 19.04 2.51 -18.67
C PRO A 37 18.17 2.25 -19.90
N GLY A 38 18.30 1.06 -20.46
CA GLY A 38 17.43 0.58 -21.55
C GLY A 38 15.96 0.54 -21.11
N PRO A 39 15.02 0.28 -22.03
CA PRO A 39 13.63 0.17 -21.68
C PRO A 39 13.43 -0.94 -20.64
N VAL A 40 12.57 -0.69 -19.63
CA VAL A 40 12.18 -1.69 -18.65
C VAL A 40 11.36 -2.78 -19.35
N THR A 41 11.71 -4.03 -19.11
CA THR A 41 11.05 -5.21 -19.71
C THR A 41 10.82 -6.28 -18.63
N ALA A 42 10.14 -7.36 -18.96
CA ALA A 42 9.99 -8.55 -18.11
C ALA A 42 11.35 -9.10 -17.65
N ASP A 43 12.34 -9.11 -18.57
CA ASP A 43 13.70 -9.63 -18.31
C ASP A 43 14.60 -8.64 -17.55
N THR A 44 14.10 -7.46 -17.17
CA THR A 44 14.89 -6.49 -16.39
C THR A 44 15.20 -7.09 -15.01
N PRO A 45 16.50 -7.22 -14.64
CA PRO A 45 16.87 -7.72 -13.31
C PRO A 45 16.30 -6.83 -12.20
N ILE A 46 15.71 -7.43 -11.16
CA ILE A 46 15.16 -6.68 -10.03
C ILE A 46 16.25 -5.84 -9.35
N TYR A 47 17.46 -6.38 -9.25
CA TYR A 47 18.59 -5.65 -8.65
C TYR A 47 19.07 -4.45 -9.50
N ASP A 48 18.85 -4.44 -10.80
CA ASP A 48 19.10 -3.25 -11.63
C ASP A 48 18.08 -2.15 -11.33
N VAL A 49 16.85 -2.51 -10.99
CA VAL A 49 15.84 -1.55 -10.51
C VAL A 49 16.20 -1.05 -9.11
N ILE A 50 16.52 -1.96 -8.17
CA ILE A 50 16.88 -1.61 -6.79
C ILE A 50 18.06 -0.64 -6.75
N ASN A 51 19.09 -0.89 -7.57
CA ASN A 51 20.32 -0.11 -7.60
C ASN A 51 20.31 1.01 -8.64
N ASN A 52 19.17 1.29 -9.27
CA ASN A 52 19.07 2.34 -10.28
C ASN A 52 19.39 3.71 -9.64
N PRO A 53 20.37 4.46 -10.16
CA PRO A 53 20.76 5.77 -9.60
C PRO A 53 19.62 6.78 -9.57
N LEU A 54 18.63 6.65 -10.45
CA LEU A 54 17.42 7.50 -10.44
C LEU A 54 16.54 7.29 -9.20
N LEU A 55 16.66 6.15 -8.52
CA LEU A 55 15.87 5.83 -7.32
C LEU A 55 16.59 6.21 -6.02
N ASP A 56 17.75 6.86 -6.07
CA ASP A 56 18.44 7.51 -4.95
C ASP A 56 18.49 6.66 -3.65
N GLY A 57 18.72 5.33 -3.80
CA GLY A 57 18.81 4.36 -2.71
C GLY A 57 17.48 3.87 -2.12
N TYR A 58 16.33 4.42 -2.51
CA TYR A 58 15.02 3.89 -2.08
C TYR A 58 14.44 2.82 -3.02
N GLY A 59 15.12 2.49 -4.13
CA GLY A 59 14.71 1.41 -5.03
C GLY A 59 14.46 0.06 -4.33
N ARG A 60 15.16 -0.21 -3.22
CA ARG A 60 14.94 -1.41 -2.40
C ARG A 60 13.52 -1.48 -1.80
N LEU A 61 12.87 -0.33 -1.58
CA LEU A 61 11.52 -0.25 -0.99
C LEU A 61 10.41 -0.60 -1.99
N LEU A 62 10.74 -0.76 -3.27
CA LEU A 62 9.79 -1.21 -4.28
C LEU A 62 9.43 -2.68 -4.12
N PHE A 63 10.31 -3.47 -3.50
CA PHE A 63 10.19 -4.91 -3.34
C PHE A 63 10.19 -5.30 -1.85
N PRO A 64 9.73 -6.52 -1.50
CA PRO A 64 9.81 -6.99 -0.12
C PRO A 64 11.24 -6.92 0.45
N THR A 65 11.38 -6.30 1.62
CA THR A 65 12.69 -6.13 2.29
C THR A 65 12.91 -7.12 3.44
N THR A 66 11.88 -7.91 3.76
CA THR A 66 11.89 -8.86 4.88
C THR A 66 11.61 -10.28 4.41
N LEU A 67 10.39 -10.77 4.50
CA LEU A 67 10.03 -12.10 4.06
C LEU A 67 10.11 -12.20 2.53
N HIS A 68 10.81 -13.20 1.99
CA HIS A 68 11.00 -13.43 0.55
C HIS A 68 11.53 -12.22 -0.24
N PRO A 69 12.66 -11.60 0.18
CA PRO A 69 13.29 -10.55 -0.61
C PRO A 69 13.76 -11.12 -1.95
N PRO A 70 13.86 -10.29 -3.01
CA PRO A 70 14.43 -10.72 -4.28
C PRO A 70 15.85 -11.27 -4.13
N THR A 71 16.24 -12.19 -5.03
CA THR A 71 17.61 -12.67 -5.19
C THR A 71 18.26 -12.03 -6.41
N GLU A 72 19.61 -12.11 -6.53
CA GLU A 72 20.35 -11.41 -7.59
C GLU A 72 20.04 -11.89 -9.02
N ASP A 73 19.53 -13.11 -9.14
CA ASP A 73 19.18 -13.76 -10.41
C ASP A 73 17.72 -13.49 -10.86
N MET A 74 16.91 -12.86 -10.02
CA MET A 74 15.51 -12.58 -10.33
C MET A 74 15.33 -11.41 -11.27
N THR A 75 14.39 -11.56 -12.19
CA THR A 75 13.89 -10.50 -13.09
C THR A 75 12.50 -10.02 -12.64
N LEU A 76 11.95 -9.00 -13.30
CA LEU A 76 10.59 -8.54 -13.00
C LEU A 76 9.54 -9.61 -13.27
N ASP A 77 9.81 -10.58 -14.14
CA ASP A 77 8.94 -11.75 -14.39
C ASP A 77 8.88 -12.71 -13.20
N ASP A 78 9.90 -12.72 -12.35
CA ASP A 78 9.99 -13.58 -11.17
C ASP A 78 9.33 -12.99 -9.93
N LEU A 79 8.66 -11.81 -10.02
CA LEU A 79 8.07 -11.12 -8.86
C LEU A 79 7.17 -12.01 -8.02
N SER A 80 6.45 -12.94 -8.64
CA SER A 80 5.55 -13.89 -7.95
C SER A 80 6.25 -14.71 -6.87
N ALA A 81 7.55 -15.00 -7.04
CA ALA A 81 8.35 -15.74 -6.04
C ALA A 81 8.58 -14.90 -4.75
N CYS A 82 8.52 -13.58 -4.85
CA CYS A 82 8.61 -12.68 -3.71
C CYS A 82 7.25 -12.46 -3.00
N LEU A 83 6.15 -12.90 -3.59
CA LEU A 83 4.78 -12.60 -3.15
C LEU A 83 3.93 -13.88 -3.00
N PRO A 84 4.31 -14.84 -2.13
CA PRO A 84 3.72 -16.19 -2.12
C PRO A 84 2.24 -16.26 -1.75
N TRP A 85 1.67 -15.19 -1.20
CA TRP A 85 0.25 -15.14 -0.81
C TRP A 85 -0.66 -14.46 -1.82
N TYR A 86 -0.10 -14.05 -2.98
CA TYR A 86 -0.83 -13.31 -4.00
C TYR A 86 -1.07 -14.16 -5.24
N SER A 87 -2.19 -13.88 -5.90
CA SER A 87 -2.55 -14.43 -7.21
C SER A 87 -2.62 -13.30 -8.25
N GLU A 88 -2.76 -13.67 -9.51
CA GLU A 88 -2.98 -12.72 -10.61
C GLU A 88 -1.90 -11.63 -10.69
N ILE A 89 -0.63 -12.02 -10.45
CA ILE A 89 0.52 -11.12 -10.57
C ILE A 89 0.92 -11.04 -12.04
N HIS A 90 0.72 -9.87 -12.64
CA HIS A 90 1.01 -9.63 -14.05
C HIS A 90 2.32 -8.86 -14.20
N THR A 91 3.30 -9.44 -14.89
CA THR A 91 4.60 -8.81 -15.16
C THR A 91 4.46 -7.47 -15.90
N SER A 92 3.49 -7.37 -16.82
CA SER A 92 3.19 -6.13 -17.53
C SER A 92 2.84 -4.97 -16.59
N THR A 93 2.09 -5.25 -15.53
CA THR A 93 1.75 -4.26 -14.49
C THR A 93 2.99 -3.82 -13.72
N THR A 94 3.87 -4.75 -13.38
CA THR A 94 5.16 -4.46 -12.72
C THR A 94 6.05 -3.58 -13.59
N VAL A 95 6.18 -3.93 -14.88
CA VAL A 95 6.93 -3.15 -15.88
C VAL A 95 6.37 -1.74 -16.03
N ASP A 96 5.05 -1.59 -16.06
CA ASP A 96 4.37 -0.28 -16.17
C ASP A 96 4.68 0.61 -14.95
N VAL A 97 4.58 0.05 -13.74
CA VAL A 97 4.91 0.78 -12.49
C VAL A 97 6.39 1.23 -12.47
N VAL A 98 7.33 0.32 -12.74
CA VAL A 98 8.75 0.65 -12.74
C VAL A 98 9.07 1.70 -13.82
N SER A 99 8.52 1.54 -15.03
CA SER A 99 8.69 2.49 -16.13
C SER A 99 8.15 3.86 -15.77
N TYR A 100 6.97 3.93 -15.13
CA TYR A 100 6.39 5.17 -14.65
C TYR A 100 7.31 5.87 -13.65
N LEU A 101 7.75 5.18 -12.59
CA LEU A 101 8.61 5.76 -11.55
C LEU A 101 9.94 6.29 -12.12
N LEU A 102 10.58 5.54 -13.01
CA LEU A 102 11.80 5.98 -13.66
C LEU A 102 11.57 7.18 -14.59
N SER A 103 10.41 7.23 -15.29
CA SER A 103 10.06 8.38 -16.14
C SER A 103 9.78 9.64 -15.32
N GLU A 104 9.13 9.52 -14.17
CA GLU A 104 8.90 10.63 -13.24
C GLU A 104 10.23 11.22 -12.78
N ARG A 105 11.17 10.35 -12.40
CA ARG A 105 12.48 10.80 -11.94
C ARG A 105 13.33 11.39 -13.06
N ALA A 106 13.27 10.83 -14.26
CA ALA A 106 13.94 11.39 -15.43
C ALA A 106 13.40 12.79 -15.80
N ALA A 107 12.14 13.07 -15.46
CA ALA A 107 11.53 14.39 -15.58
C ALA A 107 11.74 15.28 -14.33
N GLU A 108 12.67 14.90 -13.45
CA GLU A 108 13.04 15.61 -12.20
C GLU A 108 11.85 15.79 -11.23
N ARG A 109 10.81 14.99 -11.35
CA ARG A 109 9.67 15.03 -10.41
C ARG A 109 9.97 14.22 -9.15
N THR A 110 9.60 14.76 -8.00
CA THR A 110 9.71 14.06 -6.71
C THR A 110 8.49 13.16 -6.53
N PHE A 111 8.73 11.89 -6.25
CA PHE A 111 7.68 10.90 -6.00
C PHE A 111 7.94 10.03 -4.75
N PHE A 112 9.08 10.19 -4.09
CA PHE A 112 9.37 9.55 -2.81
C PHE A 112 9.59 10.59 -1.73
N TYR A 113 8.99 10.35 -0.58
CA TYR A 113 9.10 11.22 0.59
C TYR A 113 9.44 10.39 1.82
N ASP A 114 10.49 10.80 2.50
CA ASP A 114 10.77 10.31 3.85
C ASP A 114 9.76 10.92 4.82
N ILE A 115 8.95 10.05 5.46
CA ILE A 115 7.97 10.50 6.46
C ILE A 115 8.57 10.58 7.87
N TYR A 116 9.80 10.12 8.05
CA TYR A 116 10.57 10.22 9.29
C TYR A 116 11.90 10.93 9.04
N THR A 117 12.30 11.76 9.98
CA THR A 117 13.57 12.50 9.93
C THR A 117 14.77 11.57 10.16
N ASP A 118 15.96 12.00 9.75
CA ASP A 118 17.20 11.27 10.02
C ASP A 118 17.45 11.06 11.52
N ALA A 119 17.03 12.02 12.37
CA ALA A 119 17.12 11.90 13.82
C ALA A 119 16.20 10.81 14.37
N GLU A 120 14.97 10.70 13.85
CA GLU A 120 14.03 9.61 14.22
C GLU A 120 14.59 8.25 13.78
N LYS A 121 15.12 8.13 12.54
CA LYS A 121 15.74 6.92 12.02
C LYS A 121 17.00 6.52 12.77
N ALA A 122 17.79 7.49 13.24
CA ALA A 122 18.96 7.22 14.07
C ALA A 122 18.57 6.71 15.47
N ALA A 123 17.45 7.17 16.02
CA ALA A 123 16.91 6.72 17.29
C ALA A 123 16.21 5.35 17.19
N ASP A 124 15.54 5.08 16.06
CA ASP A 124 14.88 3.81 15.75
C ASP A 124 15.23 3.35 14.32
N PRO A 125 16.23 2.48 14.15
CA PRO A 125 16.63 1.98 12.82
C PRO A 125 15.53 1.22 12.06
N SER A 126 14.46 0.75 12.72
CA SER A 126 13.34 0.10 12.04
C SER A 126 12.62 1.03 11.07
N LEU A 127 12.71 2.35 11.29
CA LEU A 127 12.16 3.39 10.42
C LEU A 127 12.90 3.55 9.09
N ALA A 128 14.09 2.98 8.93
CA ALA A 128 14.88 3.12 7.71
C ALA A 128 14.24 2.50 6.46
N ASN A 129 13.31 1.55 6.66
CA ASN A 129 12.57 0.89 5.57
C ASN A 129 11.10 1.34 5.51
N THR A 130 10.85 2.61 5.76
CA THR A 130 9.53 3.24 5.60
C THR A 130 9.61 4.38 4.59
N GLY A 131 8.47 4.84 4.10
CA GLY A 131 8.40 5.98 3.20
C GLY A 131 7.05 6.08 2.49
N LEU A 132 6.90 7.13 1.71
CA LEU A 132 5.68 7.43 0.99
C LEU A 132 6.00 7.67 -0.49
N PHE A 133 5.45 6.82 -1.35
CA PHE A 133 5.53 6.98 -2.80
C PHE A 133 4.29 7.69 -3.31
N ARG A 134 4.48 8.76 -4.08
CA ARG A 134 3.42 9.54 -4.71
C ARG A 134 3.31 9.22 -6.19
N PHE A 135 2.09 8.96 -6.62
CA PHE A 135 1.65 8.90 -8.01
C PHE A 135 0.75 10.12 -8.23
N ALA A 136 1.29 11.14 -8.89
CA ALA A 136 0.62 12.42 -9.01
C ALA A 136 -0.58 12.35 -9.96
N ALA A 137 -1.69 13.02 -9.59
CA ALA A 137 -2.91 13.09 -10.39
C ALA A 137 -2.63 13.61 -11.81
N GLU A 138 -2.92 12.82 -12.83
CA GLU A 138 -2.81 13.24 -14.21
C GLU A 138 -3.94 14.22 -14.58
N GLY A 139 -3.65 15.15 -15.48
CA GLY A 139 -4.65 16.10 -15.98
C GLY A 139 -5.02 17.24 -15.02
N ALA A 140 -4.50 17.28 -13.80
CA ALA A 140 -4.85 18.30 -12.81
C ALA A 140 -4.33 19.72 -13.15
N GLY A 141 -3.36 19.83 -14.09
CA GLY A 141 -2.87 21.14 -14.57
C GLY A 141 -2.31 22.05 -13.46
N GLY A 142 -1.84 21.47 -12.33
CA GLY A 142 -1.37 22.20 -11.16
C GLY A 142 -2.47 22.57 -10.14
N ALA A 143 -3.72 22.22 -10.41
CA ALA A 143 -4.80 22.36 -9.41
C ALA A 143 -4.70 21.25 -8.36
N SER A 144 -5.15 21.55 -7.13
CA SER A 144 -5.26 20.53 -6.09
C SER A 144 -6.26 19.44 -6.48
N ALA A 145 -5.83 18.19 -6.38
CA ALA A 145 -6.65 17.01 -6.68
C ALA A 145 -6.89 16.16 -5.43
N PRO A 146 -7.99 15.38 -5.38
CA PRO A 146 -8.24 14.44 -4.29
C PRO A 146 -7.05 13.50 -4.07
N PHE A 147 -6.94 12.94 -2.86
CA PHE A 147 -5.91 11.95 -2.59
C PHE A 147 -6.42 10.70 -1.87
N ALA A 148 -5.77 9.60 -2.18
CA ALA A 148 -5.94 8.32 -1.52
C ALA A 148 -4.60 7.80 -0.99
N VAL A 149 -4.59 7.19 0.20
CA VAL A 149 -3.41 6.50 0.72
C VAL A 149 -3.66 5.00 0.62
N VAL A 150 -2.78 4.28 -0.05
CA VAL A 150 -2.91 2.86 -0.33
C VAL A 150 -1.84 2.08 0.43
N SER A 151 -2.29 1.16 1.28
CA SER A 151 -1.44 0.25 2.05
C SER A 151 -1.47 -1.14 1.43
N ALA A 152 -0.33 -1.64 0.99
CA ALA A 152 -0.24 -3.02 0.51
C ALA A 152 -0.45 -4.03 1.65
N GLY A 153 -0.83 -5.25 1.31
CA GLY A 153 -0.85 -6.36 2.25
C GLY A 153 0.54 -6.99 2.43
N GLY A 154 0.54 -8.23 2.89
CA GLY A 154 1.74 -9.03 3.22
C GLY A 154 1.72 -9.55 4.64
N GLY A 155 0.52 -9.66 5.27
CA GLY A 155 0.29 -10.29 6.57
C GLY A 155 1.03 -9.64 7.74
N PHE A 156 1.44 -8.37 7.62
CA PHE A 156 2.35 -7.68 8.53
C PHE A 156 3.72 -8.37 8.69
N ALA A 157 4.12 -9.18 7.71
CA ALA A 157 5.42 -9.84 7.65
C ALA A 157 6.33 -9.21 6.57
N TYR A 158 5.74 -8.63 5.54
CA TYR A 158 6.39 -7.85 4.49
C TYR A 158 5.39 -6.87 3.87
N VAL A 159 5.86 -6.03 2.94
CA VAL A 159 5.02 -5.08 2.20
C VAL A 159 5.01 -5.46 0.71
N ALA A 160 3.85 -5.86 0.20
CA ALA A 160 3.67 -6.32 -1.19
C ALA A 160 3.45 -5.15 -2.17
N ALA A 161 4.18 -4.04 -2.04
CA ALA A 161 3.88 -2.77 -2.68
C ALA A 161 3.76 -2.86 -4.20
N MET A 162 4.64 -3.61 -4.87
CA MET A 162 4.71 -3.73 -6.33
C MET A 162 3.46 -4.38 -6.96
N HIS A 163 2.68 -5.13 -6.18
CA HIS A 163 1.43 -5.74 -6.65
C HIS A 163 0.18 -5.11 -6.02
N ASP A 164 0.25 -4.73 -4.74
CA ASP A 164 -0.92 -4.48 -3.88
C ASP A 164 -1.09 -3.00 -3.47
N SER A 165 -0.22 -2.08 -3.94
CA SER A 165 -0.41 -0.64 -3.74
C SER A 165 0.05 0.21 -4.92
N PHE A 166 1.25 0.00 -5.49
CA PHE A 166 1.73 0.84 -6.59
C PHE A 166 0.85 0.79 -7.83
N PRO A 167 0.39 -0.38 -8.30
CA PRO A 167 -0.54 -0.43 -9.44
C PRO A 167 -1.86 0.31 -9.17
N HIS A 168 -2.38 0.21 -7.95
CA HIS A 168 -3.58 0.94 -7.53
C HIS A 168 -3.35 2.45 -7.56
N CYS A 169 -2.23 2.92 -6.99
CA CYS A 169 -1.85 4.32 -7.02
C CYS A 169 -1.67 4.86 -8.44
N LEU A 170 -1.06 4.07 -9.34
CA LEU A 170 -0.90 4.44 -10.74
C LEU A 170 -2.24 4.54 -11.48
N HIS A 171 -3.16 3.60 -11.22
CA HIS A 171 -4.52 3.66 -11.77
C HIS A 171 -5.27 4.90 -11.27
N LEU A 172 -5.20 5.19 -9.96
CA LEU A 172 -5.81 6.37 -9.36
C LEU A 172 -5.22 7.66 -9.95
N ALA A 173 -3.89 7.73 -10.15
CA ALA A 173 -3.23 8.87 -10.77
C ALA A 173 -3.75 9.14 -12.18
N ARG A 174 -3.88 8.11 -13.01
CA ARG A 174 -4.47 8.17 -14.36
C ARG A 174 -5.94 8.57 -14.33
N SER A 175 -6.63 8.34 -13.22
CA SER A 175 -8.03 8.73 -12.98
C SER A 175 -8.20 10.12 -12.33
N GLY A 176 -7.11 10.92 -12.26
CA GLY A 176 -7.11 12.29 -11.75
C GLY A 176 -7.08 12.40 -10.21
N VAL A 177 -6.56 11.39 -9.52
CA VAL A 177 -6.44 11.33 -8.05
C VAL A 177 -4.98 11.17 -7.66
N ASN A 178 -4.48 11.92 -6.67
CA ASN A 178 -3.16 11.64 -6.12
C ASN A 178 -3.18 10.31 -5.34
N GLY A 179 -2.47 9.30 -5.84
CA GLY A 179 -2.26 8.04 -5.15
C GLY A 179 -0.98 8.08 -4.30
N PHE A 180 -1.09 7.73 -3.04
CA PHE A 180 0.07 7.62 -2.15
C PHE A 180 0.20 6.19 -1.63
N ALA A 181 1.29 5.51 -1.95
CA ALA A 181 1.59 4.18 -1.44
C ALA A 181 2.51 4.30 -0.23
N VAL A 182 2.07 3.80 0.92
CA VAL A 182 2.89 3.79 2.14
C VAL A 182 3.69 2.50 2.24
N ILE A 183 4.99 2.64 2.48
CA ILE A 183 5.88 1.54 2.91
C ILE A 183 6.00 1.65 4.43
N TYR A 184 5.60 0.61 5.11
CA TYR A 184 5.41 0.59 6.54
C TYR A 184 6.24 -0.52 7.22
N ARG A 185 6.46 -0.41 8.52
CA ARG A 185 7.10 -1.46 9.32
C ARG A 185 6.19 -2.69 9.42
N PRO A 186 6.70 -3.91 9.16
CA PRO A 186 5.89 -5.14 9.16
C PRO A 186 5.54 -5.59 10.59
N ASP A 187 4.64 -4.85 11.23
CA ASP A 187 4.00 -5.10 12.51
C ASP A 187 2.65 -4.37 12.50
N ALA A 188 1.58 -4.97 13.03
CA ALA A 188 0.23 -4.43 12.89
C ALA A 188 0.05 -3.05 13.54
N GLN A 189 0.61 -2.83 14.72
CA GLN A 189 0.54 -1.55 15.41
C GLN A 189 1.44 -0.51 14.74
N LEU A 190 2.70 -0.87 14.46
CA LEU A 190 3.67 0.03 13.84
C LEU A 190 3.23 0.41 12.42
N ALA A 191 2.62 -0.50 11.68
CA ALA A 191 2.08 -0.23 10.35
C ALA A 191 0.96 0.83 10.38
N CYS A 192 0.06 0.76 11.37
CA CYS A 192 -0.97 1.78 11.56
C CYS A 192 -0.39 3.13 12.00
N GLU A 193 0.68 3.13 12.80
CA GLU A 193 1.42 4.35 13.17
C GLU A 193 2.08 4.98 11.95
N ASP A 194 2.70 4.17 11.08
CA ASP A 194 3.32 4.63 9.84
C ASP A 194 2.29 5.17 8.85
N LEU A 195 1.11 4.53 8.74
CA LEU A 195 0.00 5.04 7.93
C LEU A 195 -0.52 6.37 8.48
N ALA A 196 -0.70 6.50 9.79
CA ALA A 196 -1.13 7.74 10.43
C ALA A 196 -0.09 8.86 10.25
N ARG A 197 1.21 8.53 10.31
CA ARG A 197 2.33 9.44 10.02
C ARG A 197 2.30 9.90 8.56
N ALA A 198 2.06 8.99 7.60
CA ALA A 198 1.93 9.32 6.19
C ALA A 198 0.76 10.27 5.93
N VAL A 199 -0.41 10.02 6.54
CA VAL A 199 -1.56 10.93 6.48
C VAL A 199 -1.19 12.31 7.01
N SER A 200 -0.56 12.40 8.19
CA SER A 200 -0.12 13.69 8.77
C SER A 200 0.82 14.43 7.84
N PHE A 201 1.81 13.73 7.29
CA PHE A 201 2.76 14.30 6.34
C PHE A 201 2.06 14.91 5.13
N ILE A 202 1.06 14.21 4.55
CA ILE A 202 0.31 14.73 3.40
C ILE A 202 -0.46 16.00 3.77
N PHE A 203 -1.10 16.04 4.95
CA PHE A 203 -1.81 17.23 5.42
C PHE A 203 -0.86 18.41 5.68
N GLU A 204 0.32 18.17 6.27
CA GLU A 204 1.34 19.18 6.55
C GLU A 204 1.94 19.78 5.26
N HIS A 205 2.01 18.99 4.17
CA HIS A 205 2.58 19.38 2.88
C HIS A 205 1.52 19.54 1.76
N ALA A 206 0.25 19.77 2.11
CA ALA A 206 -0.85 19.72 1.17
C ALA A 206 -0.68 20.67 -0.04
N ASP A 207 -0.22 21.90 0.20
CA ASP A 207 0.01 22.88 -0.86
C ASP A 207 1.16 22.44 -1.80
N GLU A 208 2.28 21.98 -1.24
CA GLU A 208 3.43 21.47 -2.00
C GLU A 208 3.04 20.27 -2.85
N LEU A 209 2.25 19.36 -2.27
CA LEU A 209 1.77 18.16 -2.93
C LEU A 209 0.58 18.41 -3.86
N SER A 210 0.05 19.64 -3.92
CA SER A 210 -1.16 19.98 -4.69
C SER A 210 -2.31 19.00 -4.43
N VAL A 211 -2.58 18.68 -3.16
CA VAL A 211 -3.68 17.80 -2.75
C VAL A 211 -4.86 18.58 -2.18
N ASP A 212 -6.07 18.15 -2.53
CA ASP A 212 -7.29 18.55 -1.86
C ASP A 212 -7.50 17.64 -0.63
N THR A 213 -7.36 18.22 0.55
CA THR A 213 -7.44 17.51 1.84
C THR A 213 -8.87 17.18 2.26
N SER A 214 -9.89 17.67 1.53
CA SER A 214 -11.27 17.37 1.83
C SER A 214 -11.64 15.94 1.43
N GLY A 215 -12.13 15.15 2.37
CA GLY A 215 -12.70 13.83 2.09
C GLY A 215 -11.74 12.82 1.45
N TYR A 216 -10.49 12.75 1.92
CA TYR A 216 -9.54 11.71 1.48
C TYR A 216 -10.01 10.30 1.80
N SER A 217 -9.35 9.29 1.24
CA SER A 217 -9.68 7.89 1.48
C SER A 217 -8.44 7.05 1.85
N LEU A 218 -8.67 5.98 2.61
CA LEU A 218 -7.69 4.96 2.92
C LEU A 218 -8.04 3.66 2.19
N TRP A 219 -7.06 3.11 1.49
CA TRP A 219 -7.21 1.90 0.68
C TRP A 219 -6.23 0.84 1.13
N GLY A 220 -6.57 -0.41 0.92
CA GLY A 220 -5.59 -1.46 1.08
C GLY A 220 -6.09 -2.84 0.72
N GLY A 221 -5.12 -3.75 0.51
CA GLY A 221 -5.36 -5.17 0.35
C GLY A 221 -4.92 -5.97 1.58
N SER A 222 -5.60 -7.05 1.93
CA SER A 222 -5.23 -7.99 3.00
C SER A 222 -4.92 -7.27 4.34
N ALA A 223 -3.66 -7.33 4.81
CA ALA A 223 -3.21 -6.59 6.00
C ALA A 223 -3.36 -5.08 5.83
N GLY A 224 -3.10 -4.54 4.64
CA GLY A 224 -3.29 -3.11 4.33
C GLY A 224 -4.75 -2.66 4.43
N ALA A 225 -5.69 -3.54 4.08
CA ALA A 225 -7.12 -3.27 4.25
C ALA A 225 -7.51 -3.18 5.74
N ARG A 226 -6.87 -3.97 6.63
CA ARG A 226 -7.05 -3.83 8.07
C ARG A 226 -6.51 -2.50 8.58
N MET A 227 -5.36 -2.06 8.07
CA MET A 227 -4.82 -0.73 8.38
C MET A 227 -5.80 0.37 7.98
N ALA A 228 -6.36 0.30 6.77
CA ALA A 228 -7.33 1.26 6.27
C ALA A 228 -8.59 1.30 7.17
N ALA A 229 -9.11 0.14 7.58
CA ALA A 229 -10.25 0.03 8.48
C ALA A 229 -9.94 0.57 9.88
N TRP A 230 -8.83 0.16 10.50
CA TRP A 230 -8.48 0.57 11.86
C TRP A 230 -8.15 2.06 11.95
N VAL A 231 -7.28 2.56 11.07
CA VAL A 231 -6.93 4.00 11.05
C VAL A 231 -8.13 4.85 10.62
N GLY A 232 -8.95 4.33 9.70
CA GLY A 232 -10.20 4.98 9.29
C GLY A 232 -11.21 5.09 10.43
N GLY A 233 -11.45 4.01 11.15
CA GLY A 233 -12.48 3.92 12.15
C GLY A 233 -12.07 4.48 13.53
N TYR A 234 -10.84 4.20 14.00
CA TYR A 234 -10.34 4.78 15.27
C TYR A 234 -9.83 6.22 15.11
N GLY A 235 -9.58 6.65 13.87
CA GLY A 235 -8.99 7.93 13.52
C GLY A 235 -7.46 7.91 13.58
N PRO A 236 -6.78 8.70 12.70
CA PRO A 236 -5.31 8.75 12.65
C PRO A 236 -4.66 9.15 13.98
N ALA A 237 -5.32 9.98 14.78
CA ALA A 237 -4.83 10.42 16.08
C ALA A 237 -4.68 9.27 17.09
N ALA A 238 -5.44 8.17 16.95
CA ALA A 238 -5.29 6.98 17.78
C ALA A 238 -3.95 6.26 17.53
N PHE A 239 -3.32 6.52 16.39
CA PHE A 239 -2.05 5.95 15.95
C PHE A 239 -0.92 6.98 15.87
N GLY A 240 -1.02 8.08 16.62
CA GLY A 240 0.06 9.04 16.79
C GLY A 240 0.04 10.26 15.86
N ALA A 241 -0.93 10.37 14.96
CA ALA A 241 -1.13 11.61 14.22
C ALA A 241 -1.53 12.77 15.15
N PRO A 242 -1.31 14.03 14.78
CA PRO A 242 -1.76 15.18 15.55
C PRO A 242 -3.26 15.13 15.85
N VAL A 243 -3.64 15.57 17.06
CA VAL A 243 -5.05 15.67 17.43
C VAL A 243 -5.76 16.65 16.48
N GLY A 244 -6.86 16.20 15.89
CA GLY A 244 -7.60 16.96 14.89
C GLY A 244 -7.29 16.58 13.44
N THR A 245 -6.35 15.65 13.19
CA THR A 245 -6.22 15.05 11.86
C THR A 245 -7.56 14.39 11.48
N PRO A 246 -8.19 14.77 10.35
CA PRO A 246 -9.50 14.27 9.98
C PRO A 246 -9.50 12.75 9.74
N GLN A 247 -10.64 12.10 10.00
CA GLN A 247 -10.88 10.75 9.51
C GLN A 247 -11.10 10.76 7.98
N PRO A 248 -10.84 9.66 7.27
CA PRO A 248 -11.11 9.56 5.85
C PRO A 248 -12.63 9.57 5.57
N ALA A 249 -13.02 10.04 4.39
CA ALA A 249 -14.41 9.93 3.92
C ALA A 249 -14.80 8.49 3.60
N ALA A 250 -13.83 7.66 3.18
CA ALA A 250 -14.06 6.25 2.88
C ALA A 250 -12.85 5.37 3.22
N ALA A 251 -13.14 4.11 3.56
CA ALA A 251 -12.19 3.00 3.62
C ALA A 251 -12.49 2.00 2.49
N ILE A 252 -11.49 1.64 1.71
CA ILE A 252 -11.59 0.70 0.60
C ILE A 252 -10.77 -0.54 0.93
N MET A 253 -11.42 -1.68 1.04
CA MET A 253 -10.85 -2.91 1.56
C MET A 253 -10.89 -4.03 0.53
N GLN A 254 -9.73 -4.58 0.16
CA GLN A 254 -9.65 -5.82 -0.62
C GLN A 254 -9.29 -7.01 0.26
N TYR A 255 -9.91 -8.13 -0.01
CA TYR A 255 -9.59 -9.48 0.50
C TYR A 255 -9.05 -9.51 1.94
N THR A 256 -9.78 -8.90 2.87
CA THR A 256 -9.47 -8.97 4.30
C THR A 256 -10.56 -9.66 5.08
N GLY A 257 -10.19 -10.48 6.06
CA GLY A 257 -11.17 -11.11 6.97
C GLY A 257 -11.60 -10.16 8.10
N MET A 258 -11.86 -8.87 7.78
CA MET A 258 -12.27 -7.89 8.78
C MET A 258 -13.62 -8.29 9.40
N SER A 259 -13.69 -8.25 10.73
CA SER A 259 -14.87 -8.64 11.52
C SER A 259 -15.19 -7.67 12.64
N GLU A 260 -14.41 -6.59 12.78
CA GLU A 260 -14.50 -5.63 13.88
C GLU A 260 -15.03 -4.31 13.36
N LEU A 261 -15.94 -3.70 14.12
CA LEU A 261 -16.42 -2.34 13.92
C LEU A 261 -15.93 -1.47 15.07
N THR A 262 -15.53 -0.25 14.76
CA THR A 262 -15.03 0.72 15.75
C THR A 262 -16.14 1.57 16.35
N GLY A 263 -17.28 1.65 15.68
CA GLY A 263 -18.40 2.54 16.01
C GLY A 263 -18.27 3.95 15.45
N ALA A 264 -17.14 4.24 14.77
CA ALA A 264 -16.91 5.50 14.03
C ALA A 264 -16.32 5.21 12.64
N ASP A 265 -16.67 4.06 12.09
CA ASP A 265 -16.18 3.58 10.81
C ASP A 265 -16.64 4.50 9.66
N PRO A 266 -15.78 4.86 8.71
CA PRO A 266 -16.15 5.65 7.55
C PRO A 266 -17.01 4.84 6.57
N ALA A 267 -17.55 5.49 5.55
CA ALA A 267 -18.15 4.79 4.42
C ALA A 267 -17.19 3.73 3.88
N THR A 268 -17.66 2.52 3.63
CA THR A 268 -16.77 1.38 3.36
C THR A 268 -17.17 0.62 2.10
N TYR A 269 -16.23 0.55 1.16
CA TYR A 269 -16.29 -0.38 0.03
C TYR A 269 -15.40 -1.59 0.33
N ALA A 270 -15.87 -2.79 0.00
CA ALA A 270 -15.05 -3.98 0.13
C ALA A 270 -15.27 -4.98 -1.00
N CYS A 271 -14.19 -5.69 -1.37
CA CYS A 271 -14.26 -6.78 -2.34
C CYS A 271 -13.35 -7.96 -1.95
N VAL A 272 -13.73 -9.17 -2.37
CA VAL A 272 -13.04 -10.41 -2.05
C VAL A 272 -13.39 -11.51 -3.05
N GLY A 273 -12.49 -12.49 -3.25
CA GLY A 273 -12.80 -13.70 -4.00
C GLY A 273 -13.57 -14.74 -3.18
N ASP A 274 -14.46 -15.51 -3.79
CA ASP A 274 -15.21 -16.57 -3.10
C ASP A 274 -14.36 -17.81 -2.79
N ARG A 275 -13.19 -17.95 -3.46
CA ARG A 275 -12.19 -19.00 -3.22
C ARG A 275 -10.98 -18.50 -2.41
N ASP A 276 -11.09 -17.35 -1.79
CA ASP A 276 -10.04 -16.86 -0.91
C ASP A 276 -9.88 -17.78 0.30
N GLY A 277 -8.71 -18.44 0.36
CA GLY A 277 -8.35 -19.37 1.44
C GLY A 277 -7.78 -18.69 2.68
N ILE A 278 -7.54 -17.37 2.64
CA ILE A 278 -6.94 -16.57 3.73
C ILE A 278 -8.00 -15.68 4.37
N ALA A 279 -8.78 -14.95 3.56
CA ALA A 279 -9.81 -14.03 4.00
C ALA A 279 -11.21 -14.59 3.70
N SER A 280 -11.98 -14.85 4.74
CA SER A 280 -13.35 -15.33 4.57
C SER A 280 -14.28 -14.22 4.06
N TRP A 281 -14.80 -14.36 2.84
CA TRP A 281 -15.77 -13.44 2.29
C TRP A 281 -17.06 -13.35 3.14
N ARG A 282 -17.46 -14.47 3.80
CA ARG A 282 -18.62 -14.49 4.69
C ARG A 282 -18.40 -13.63 5.93
N THR A 283 -17.17 -13.62 6.46
CA THR A 283 -16.79 -12.75 7.58
C THR A 283 -16.85 -11.29 7.18
N MET A 284 -16.34 -10.95 6.00
CA MET A 284 -16.42 -9.58 5.46
C MET A 284 -17.88 -9.18 5.23
N GLN A 285 -18.67 -10.04 4.61
CA GLN A 285 -20.09 -9.77 4.37
C GLN A 285 -20.83 -9.46 5.68
N ALA A 286 -20.69 -10.30 6.69
CA ALA A 286 -21.34 -10.08 7.99
C ALA A 286 -20.89 -8.75 8.64
N CYS A 287 -19.61 -8.39 8.50
CA CYS A 287 -19.08 -7.13 9.00
C CYS A 287 -19.72 -5.94 8.27
N LEU A 288 -19.77 -5.97 6.93
CA LEU A 288 -20.35 -4.91 6.12
C LEU A 288 -21.86 -4.79 6.31
N GLU A 289 -22.59 -5.91 6.48
CA GLU A 289 -24.02 -5.91 6.81
C GLU A 289 -24.26 -5.26 8.18
N ALA A 290 -23.43 -5.57 9.19
CA ALA A 290 -23.51 -4.95 10.51
C ALA A 290 -23.19 -3.44 10.43
N LEU A 291 -22.19 -3.02 9.64
CA LEU A 291 -21.87 -1.62 9.43
C LEU A 291 -23.03 -0.88 8.74
N SER A 292 -23.57 -1.44 7.66
CA SER A 292 -24.72 -0.90 6.93
C SER A 292 -25.95 -0.70 7.83
N ALA A 293 -26.16 -1.62 8.77
CA ALA A 293 -27.26 -1.52 9.75
C ALA A 293 -27.14 -0.33 10.70
N THR A 294 -25.94 0.27 10.84
CA THR A 294 -25.72 1.53 11.60
C THR A 294 -26.04 2.78 10.78
N GLY A 295 -26.35 2.64 9.48
CA GLY A 295 -26.59 3.74 8.56
C GLY A 295 -25.36 4.26 7.83
N VAL A 296 -24.19 3.65 8.03
CA VAL A 296 -22.95 3.99 7.29
C VAL A 296 -23.06 3.43 5.87
N PRO A 297 -22.77 4.21 4.82
CA PRO A 297 -22.76 3.73 3.44
C PRO A 297 -21.76 2.57 3.26
N THR A 298 -22.23 1.48 2.64
CA THR A 298 -21.39 0.31 2.38
C THR A 298 -21.67 -0.25 0.99
N GLU A 299 -20.62 -0.79 0.35
CA GLU A 299 -20.71 -1.54 -0.89
C GLU A 299 -19.82 -2.79 -0.78
N PHE A 300 -20.34 -3.96 -1.21
CA PHE A 300 -19.63 -5.23 -1.05
C PHE A 300 -19.74 -6.10 -2.29
N HIS A 301 -18.59 -6.57 -2.79
CA HIS A 301 -18.50 -7.43 -3.96
C HIS A 301 -17.78 -8.73 -3.64
N VAL A 302 -18.35 -9.84 -4.11
CA VAL A 302 -17.76 -11.17 -4.03
C VAL A 302 -17.52 -11.66 -5.46
N TYR A 303 -16.27 -11.92 -5.81
CA TYR A 303 -15.87 -12.33 -7.16
C TYR A 303 -15.73 -13.85 -7.24
N GLU A 304 -16.51 -14.46 -8.13
CA GLU A 304 -16.54 -15.90 -8.30
C GLU A 304 -15.19 -16.44 -8.84
N GLY A 305 -14.70 -17.49 -8.21
CA GLY A 305 -13.49 -18.21 -8.63
C GLY A 305 -12.18 -17.59 -8.19
N LEU A 306 -12.16 -16.36 -7.67
CA LEU A 306 -10.92 -15.70 -7.30
C LEU A 306 -10.38 -16.15 -5.95
N SER A 307 -9.06 -16.31 -5.90
CA SER A 307 -8.27 -16.57 -4.70
C SER A 307 -7.84 -15.27 -4.02
N HIS A 308 -7.05 -15.37 -2.94
CA HIS A 308 -6.49 -14.22 -2.24
C HIS A 308 -5.52 -13.43 -3.11
N GLY A 309 -5.51 -12.09 -2.96
CA GLY A 309 -4.46 -11.25 -3.49
C GLY A 309 -4.51 -11.03 -5.00
N PHE A 310 -5.69 -10.83 -5.59
CA PHE A 310 -5.85 -10.61 -7.03
C PHE A 310 -5.45 -9.20 -7.53
N GLY A 311 -4.98 -8.31 -6.66
CA GLY A 311 -4.52 -6.97 -7.02
C GLY A 311 -5.56 -6.17 -7.82
N LEU A 312 -5.20 -5.67 -9.00
CA LEU A 312 -6.12 -4.97 -9.91
C LEU A 312 -7.17 -5.90 -10.56
N GLY A 313 -7.03 -7.23 -10.43
CA GLY A 313 -7.94 -8.18 -11.06
C GLY A 313 -7.88 -8.21 -12.58
N VAL A 314 -6.75 -7.81 -13.18
CA VAL A 314 -6.56 -7.79 -14.63
C VAL A 314 -6.86 -9.16 -15.24
N ASP A 315 -7.58 -9.18 -16.37
CA ASP A 315 -8.01 -10.39 -17.08
C ASP A 315 -8.89 -11.35 -16.24
N THR A 316 -9.48 -10.87 -15.13
CA THR A 316 -10.37 -11.66 -14.26
C THR A 316 -11.78 -11.07 -14.17
N VAL A 317 -12.66 -11.75 -13.45
CA VAL A 317 -14.04 -11.26 -13.15
C VAL A 317 -14.04 -10.03 -12.22
N ALA A 318 -12.91 -9.67 -11.61
CA ALA A 318 -12.75 -8.51 -10.76
C ALA A 318 -12.18 -7.29 -11.52
N GLU A 319 -11.89 -7.43 -12.81
CA GLU A 319 -11.38 -6.30 -13.61
C GLU A 319 -12.35 -5.10 -13.54
N GLY A 320 -11.83 -3.92 -13.23
CA GLY A 320 -12.63 -2.70 -13.06
C GLY A 320 -13.12 -2.43 -11.63
N TRP A 321 -12.92 -3.34 -10.68
CA TRP A 321 -13.34 -3.12 -9.27
C TRP A 321 -12.83 -1.78 -8.71
N ILE A 322 -11.63 -1.36 -9.13
CA ILE A 322 -10.99 -0.13 -8.63
C ILE A 322 -11.74 1.12 -9.08
N ASP A 323 -12.37 1.10 -10.26
CA ASP A 323 -13.20 2.19 -10.78
C ASP A 323 -14.53 2.27 -10.03
N ASP A 324 -15.13 1.13 -9.68
CA ASP A 324 -16.33 1.07 -8.82
C ASP A 324 -16.02 1.63 -7.43
N ALA A 325 -14.90 1.21 -6.82
CA ALA A 325 -14.46 1.74 -5.53
C ALA A 325 -14.16 3.24 -5.58
N LEU A 326 -13.57 3.73 -6.68
CA LEU A 326 -13.34 5.16 -6.91
C LEU A 326 -14.64 5.94 -7.02
N ALA A 327 -15.63 5.41 -7.73
CA ALA A 327 -16.96 6.00 -7.85
C ALA A 327 -17.67 6.03 -6.50
N PHE A 328 -17.61 4.93 -5.73
CA PHE A 328 -18.12 4.86 -4.37
C PHE A 328 -17.52 5.96 -3.48
N TRP A 329 -16.19 6.06 -3.43
CA TRP A 329 -15.53 7.08 -2.61
C TRP A 329 -15.91 8.50 -3.07
N LYS A 330 -15.89 8.79 -4.38
CA LYS A 330 -16.27 10.12 -4.90
C LYS A 330 -17.69 10.54 -4.47
N ALA A 331 -18.58 9.61 -4.26
CA ALA A 331 -19.93 9.87 -3.76
C ALA A 331 -19.99 10.21 -2.26
N GLN A 332 -18.90 10.00 -1.51
CA GLN A 332 -18.81 10.27 -0.07
C GLN A 332 -18.08 11.59 0.26
N ARG A 333 -17.55 12.29 -0.76
CA ARG A 333 -16.78 13.53 -0.59
C ARG A 333 -17.65 14.77 -0.50
#